data_b0c0aae6b746e7f352262ba1b9d5b37a
#
_entry.id   b0c0aae6b746e7f352262ba1b9d5b37a
#
_cell.length_a   1.000
_cell.length_b   1.000
_cell.length_c   1.000
_cell.angle_alpha   90.00
_cell.angle_beta   90.00
_cell.angle_gamma   90.00
#
_symmetry.space_group_name_H-M   'P 1'
#
loop_
_entity.id
_entity.type
_entity.pdbx_description
1 polymer ?
#
loop_
_entity_poly.entity_id
_entity_poly.type
_entity_poly.pdbx_seq_one_letter_code
_entity_poly.pdbx_strand_id
1 'polypeptide(L)'
;PNQEEKSIVKVRPVRVSTDRAVLPTLPETALVEYDKGFPKEKPVTWEPVSADQVGRYHTFTVKGHIEGIDQKAEAKVTVEGIIAVEEVSVTTPVGERPALPESVRAYHSNGKSFAAKVVWDQVNPQQFAQEGEFVLAGKVEGTDLPTRLHVRVSQDTVQGANVAEQWTGSVLPLAFASDSNDADPVAKVNDKVISFTDAPANRWTNWGRNNAEDSVGILFGDSGILTKRAVDNLHVGFHEDHGVGAPSEYVIEYYSGSEIPAVPSNPNRVKEEADHPFNNPANWKEVSHLTVEEPVTAGKMNHFAFDKVDTYAVRIRMKTPEDKRGSSISEMQIFAKKVAAEAKSQLTIRVNNEVLPGVNPSVTDYYIDARGPQVDASASQHGLATVVPSVHEGEPIRVIHKAEDGTILQEYRLHLTSDAEQLKQLAPVAVEAGSRFVKVGQNLVLPSTVGVYFKGATGYERKELTVNWEAVPADALSHEGSFTLEGKVIGYDLTAQLTVRVS
;
A
#
# COMPACT_ATOMS: atom_id res chain seq x y z
N PRO A 1 -59.36 -6.26 -43.26
CA PRO A 1 -57.92 -6.27 -43.27
C PRO A 1 -57.44 -7.28 -42.24
N ASN A 2 -56.88 -8.40 -42.73
CA ASN A 2 -56.30 -9.45 -41.91
C ASN A 2 -55.23 -8.85 -41.03
N GLN A 3 -55.51 -8.79 -39.73
CA GLN A 3 -54.41 -8.63 -38.79
C GLN A 3 -53.60 -9.96 -38.87
N GLU A 4 -52.42 -9.91 -39.46
CA GLU A 4 -51.48 -11.02 -39.38
C GLU A 4 -51.26 -11.35 -37.93
N GLU A 5 -51.62 -12.55 -37.49
CA GLU A 5 -51.38 -13.00 -36.14
C GLU A 5 -49.87 -12.99 -35.87
N LYS A 6 -49.45 -12.23 -34.85
CA LYS A 6 -48.07 -12.21 -34.39
C LYS A 6 -47.80 -13.38 -33.48
N SER A 7 -46.70 -14.10 -33.77
CA SER A 7 -46.27 -15.19 -32.90
C SER A 7 -45.23 -14.69 -31.89
N ILE A 8 -45.33 -15.19 -30.69
CA ILE A 8 -44.38 -14.87 -29.62
C ILE A 8 -43.10 -15.66 -29.88
N VAL A 9 -41.97 -14.95 -29.92
CA VAL A 9 -40.63 -15.57 -30.05
C VAL A 9 -40.08 -15.90 -28.68
N LYS A 10 -40.13 -14.97 -27.75
CA LYS A 10 -39.70 -15.17 -26.34
C LYS A 10 -40.23 -14.08 -25.42
N VAL A 11 -40.20 -14.40 -24.11
CA VAL A 11 -40.32 -13.41 -23.05
C VAL A 11 -38.92 -13.11 -22.53
N ARG A 12 -38.49 -11.85 -22.56
CA ARG A 12 -37.15 -11.50 -22.07
C ARG A 12 -37.00 -11.78 -20.59
N PRO A 13 -35.95 -12.49 -20.17
CA PRO A 13 -35.70 -12.70 -18.76
C PRO A 13 -35.32 -11.38 -18.07
N VAL A 14 -35.74 -11.25 -16.82
CA VAL A 14 -35.44 -10.13 -15.96
C VAL A 14 -34.31 -10.51 -15.01
N ARG A 15 -33.41 -9.61 -14.72
CA ARG A 15 -32.36 -9.79 -13.73
C ARG A 15 -32.56 -8.82 -12.57
N VAL A 16 -32.54 -9.35 -11.36
CA VAL A 16 -32.77 -8.59 -10.13
C VAL A 16 -31.76 -9.02 -9.07
N SER A 17 -31.31 -8.09 -8.28
CA SER A 17 -30.46 -8.34 -7.11
C SER A 17 -31.22 -8.00 -5.84
N THR A 18 -30.89 -8.70 -4.76
CA THR A 18 -31.39 -8.41 -3.43
C THR A 18 -30.32 -8.72 -2.38
N ASP A 19 -30.41 -8.07 -1.23
CA ASP A 19 -29.58 -8.40 -0.08
C ASP A 19 -30.03 -9.72 0.57
N ARG A 20 -29.16 -10.37 1.31
CA ARG A 20 -29.51 -11.56 2.08
C ARG A 20 -30.63 -11.24 3.07
N ALA A 21 -31.59 -12.14 3.15
CA ALA A 21 -32.79 -12.03 3.99
C ALA A 21 -33.73 -10.88 3.61
N VAL A 22 -33.58 -10.31 2.43
CA VAL A 22 -34.49 -9.28 1.90
C VAL A 22 -35.20 -9.82 0.67
N LEU A 23 -36.50 -9.79 0.66
CA LEU A 23 -37.30 -10.20 -0.49
C LEU A 23 -37.04 -9.23 -1.66
N PRO A 24 -36.83 -9.77 -2.88
CA PRO A 24 -36.58 -8.91 -4.03
C PRO A 24 -37.83 -8.16 -4.46
N THR A 25 -37.64 -6.97 -5.00
CA THR A 25 -38.69 -6.25 -5.73
C THR A 25 -38.63 -6.68 -7.19
N LEU A 26 -39.63 -7.46 -7.62
CA LEU A 26 -39.75 -7.90 -9.01
C LEU A 26 -40.49 -6.88 -9.84
N PRO A 27 -40.12 -6.68 -11.13
CA PRO A 27 -40.84 -5.72 -11.99
C PRO A 27 -42.28 -6.17 -12.23
N GLU A 28 -43.15 -5.20 -12.40
CA GLU A 28 -44.59 -5.46 -12.65
C GLU A 28 -44.87 -5.97 -14.06
N THR A 29 -43.93 -5.76 -14.98
CA THR A 29 -44.05 -6.15 -16.40
C THR A 29 -42.85 -6.92 -16.87
N ALA A 30 -43.04 -7.72 -17.93
CA ALA A 30 -41.98 -8.37 -18.71
C ALA A 30 -42.11 -8.01 -20.19
N LEU A 31 -41.00 -8.00 -20.88
CA LEU A 31 -40.95 -7.67 -22.31
C LEU A 31 -41.18 -8.90 -23.14
N VAL A 32 -42.23 -8.90 -23.95
CA VAL A 32 -42.57 -9.99 -24.87
C VAL A 32 -42.13 -9.62 -26.27
N GLU A 33 -41.31 -10.48 -26.86
CA GLU A 33 -40.81 -10.30 -28.22
C GLU A 33 -41.62 -11.16 -29.21
N TYR A 34 -41.98 -10.54 -30.33
CA TYR A 34 -42.76 -11.14 -31.36
C TYR A 34 -41.90 -11.33 -32.65
N ASP A 35 -42.35 -12.22 -33.50
CA ASP A 35 -41.74 -12.44 -34.83
C ASP A 35 -41.87 -11.24 -35.77
N LYS A 36 -42.83 -10.36 -35.47
CA LYS A 36 -43.10 -9.12 -36.24
C LYS A 36 -43.39 -7.97 -35.27
N GLY A 37 -42.93 -6.79 -35.65
CA GLY A 37 -43.17 -5.57 -34.90
C GLY A 37 -42.30 -5.40 -33.66
N PHE A 38 -42.68 -4.49 -32.81
CA PHE A 38 -41.90 -4.14 -31.63
C PHE A 38 -42.25 -5.02 -30.44
N PRO A 39 -41.29 -5.29 -29.56
CA PRO A 39 -41.56 -5.93 -28.26
C PRO A 39 -42.55 -5.10 -27.46
N LYS A 40 -43.36 -5.77 -26.65
CA LYS A 40 -44.35 -5.12 -25.80
C LYS A 40 -44.16 -5.57 -24.34
N GLU A 41 -44.30 -4.59 -23.43
CA GLU A 41 -44.38 -4.88 -22.01
C GLU A 41 -45.77 -5.42 -21.66
N LYS A 42 -45.79 -6.53 -20.90
CA LYS A 42 -47.03 -7.18 -20.44
C LYS A 42 -46.96 -7.36 -18.91
N PRO A 43 -48.09 -7.18 -18.20
CA PRO A 43 -48.16 -7.43 -16.77
C PRO A 43 -47.81 -8.86 -16.44
N VAL A 44 -47.05 -9.07 -15.35
CA VAL A 44 -46.60 -10.38 -14.89
C VAL A 44 -47.08 -10.57 -13.44
N THR A 45 -47.59 -11.77 -13.17
CA THR A 45 -47.80 -12.24 -11.81
C THR A 45 -46.71 -13.25 -11.47
N TRP A 46 -45.83 -12.88 -10.58
CA TRP A 46 -44.72 -13.72 -10.16
C TRP A 46 -45.11 -14.74 -9.10
N GLU A 47 -44.51 -15.92 -9.13
CA GLU A 47 -44.60 -16.87 -8.04
C GLU A 47 -44.02 -16.28 -6.76
N PRO A 48 -44.53 -16.61 -5.56
CA PRO A 48 -43.99 -16.08 -4.30
C PRO A 48 -42.53 -16.48 -4.09
N VAL A 49 -41.75 -15.57 -3.58
CA VAL A 49 -40.36 -15.82 -3.14
C VAL A 49 -40.37 -16.15 -1.65
N SER A 50 -39.78 -17.29 -1.28
CA SER A 50 -39.72 -17.71 0.12
C SER A 50 -38.54 -17.07 0.85
N ALA A 51 -38.63 -17.00 2.19
CA ALA A 51 -37.54 -16.55 3.04
C ALA A 51 -36.28 -17.43 2.87
N ASP A 52 -36.43 -18.73 2.64
CA ASP A 52 -35.31 -19.65 2.42
C ASP A 52 -34.52 -19.33 1.15
N GLN A 53 -35.19 -18.89 0.08
CA GLN A 53 -34.56 -18.53 -1.17
C GLN A 53 -33.62 -17.33 -1.04
N VAL A 54 -33.92 -16.40 -0.16
CA VAL A 54 -33.08 -15.21 0.08
C VAL A 54 -32.21 -15.34 1.31
N GLY A 55 -32.23 -16.47 1.99
CA GLY A 55 -31.48 -16.72 3.23
C GLY A 55 -29.98 -17.00 3.02
N ARG A 56 -29.57 -17.20 1.79
CA ARG A 56 -28.16 -17.49 1.43
C ARG A 56 -27.78 -16.77 0.15
N TYR A 57 -26.48 -16.60 -0.06
CA TYR A 57 -25.93 -16.01 -1.27
C TYR A 57 -25.96 -17.03 -2.42
N HIS A 58 -26.81 -16.82 -3.38
CA HIS A 58 -26.95 -17.65 -4.58
C HIS A 58 -27.82 -16.94 -5.61
N THR A 59 -27.93 -17.55 -6.79
CA THR A 59 -28.85 -17.10 -7.83
C THR A 59 -29.94 -18.15 -8.00
N PHE A 60 -31.19 -17.70 -8.09
CA PHE A 60 -32.33 -18.57 -8.34
C PHE A 60 -33.28 -17.92 -9.34
N THR A 61 -34.16 -18.75 -9.94
CA THR A 61 -35.12 -18.30 -10.95
C THR A 61 -36.52 -18.28 -10.35
N VAL A 62 -37.25 -17.19 -10.56
CA VAL A 62 -38.67 -17.07 -10.23
C VAL A 62 -39.45 -17.07 -11.55
N LYS A 63 -40.46 -17.90 -11.62
CA LYS A 63 -41.36 -17.96 -12.75
C LYS A 63 -42.51 -16.96 -12.59
N GLY A 64 -42.95 -16.39 -13.73
CA GLY A 64 -44.05 -15.44 -13.77
C GLY A 64 -45.08 -15.82 -14.80
N HIS A 65 -46.35 -15.59 -14.48
CA HIS A 65 -47.47 -15.81 -15.38
C HIS A 65 -47.88 -14.50 -16.08
N ILE A 66 -48.00 -14.56 -17.39
CA ILE A 66 -48.49 -13.47 -18.23
C ILE A 66 -49.84 -13.93 -18.81
N GLU A 67 -50.91 -13.18 -18.54
CA GLU A 67 -52.24 -13.54 -19.01
C GLU A 67 -52.31 -13.63 -20.54
N GLY A 68 -52.87 -14.73 -21.03
CA GLY A 68 -53.01 -15.00 -22.47
C GLY A 68 -51.73 -15.46 -23.17
N ILE A 69 -50.65 -15.74 -22.41
CA ILE A 69 -49.38 -16.20 -22.94
C ILE A 69 -48.96 -17.46 -22.21
N ASP A 70 -48.64 -18.52 -23.00
CA ASP A 70 -48.22 -19.82 -22.46
C ASP A 70 -46.79 -19.79 -21.95
N GLN A 71 -45.89 -19.01 -22.58
CA GLN A 71 -44.51 -18.86 -22.11
C GLN A 71 -44.47 -18.16 -20.77
N LYS A 72 -43.69 -18.71 -19.85
CA LYS A 72 -43.48 -18.13 -18.55
C LYS A 72 -42.47 -16.99 -18.63
N ALA A 73 -42.74 -15.92 -17.91
CA ALA A 73 -41.68 -14.95 -17.60
C ALA A 73 -40.69 -15.57 -16.59
N GLU A 74 -39.45 -15.17 -16.67
CA GLU A 74 -38.40 -15.60 -15.75
C GLU A 74 -37.67 -14.40 -15.17
N ALA A 75 -37.49 -14.39 -13.85
CA ALA A 75 -36.62 -13.46 -13.17
C ALA A 75 -35.46 -14.23 -12.56
N LYS A 76 -34.25 -13.89 -12.94
CA LYS A 76 -33.04 -14.34 -12.26
C LYS A 76 -32.77 -13.41 -11.09
N VAL A 77 -32.88 -13.95 -9.89
CA VAL A 77 -32.66 -13.22 -8.64
C VAL A 77 -31.31 -13.62 -8.07
N THR A 78 -30.42 -12.67 -7.91
CA THR A 78 -29.13 -12.88 -7.25
C THR A 78 -29.19 -12.28 -5.85
N VAL A 79 -28.97 -13.13 -4.84
CA VAL A 79 -28.75 -12.70 -3.46
C VAL A 79 -27.29 -12.44 -3.29
N GLU A 80 -26.92 -11.18 -3.06
CA GLU A 80 -25.54 -10.75 -3.00
C GLU A 80 -25.30 -9.64 -1.97
N GLY A 81 -24.07 -9.41 -1.63
CA GLY A 81 -23.69 -8.33 -0.73
C GLY A 81 -22.25 -8.42 -0.27
N ILE A 82 -21.89 -7.48 0.58
CA ILE A 82 -20.58 -7.45 1.23
C ILE A 82 -20.55 -8.50 2.34
N ILE A 83 -19.55 -9.38 2.32
CA ILE A 83 -19.42 -10.50 3.26
C ILE A 83 -18.30 -10.32 4.27
N ALA A 84 -17.39 -9.41 4.03
CA ALA A 84 -16.30 -9.06 4.96
C ALA A 84 -15.79 -7.66 4.66
N VAL A 85 -15.25 -7.01 5.68
CA VAL A 85 -14.59 -5.70 5.58
C VAL A 85 -13.29 -5.79 6.36
N GLU A 86 -12.20 -5.30 5.78
CA GLU A 86 -10.91 -5.25 6.46
C GLU A 86 -10.90 -4.21 7.58
N GLU A 87 -10.08 -4.45 8.59
CA GLU A 87 -9.61 -3.42 9.50
C GLU A 87 -8.33 -2.80 8.93
N VAL A 88 -8.03 -1.57 9.30
CA VAL A 88 -6.86 -0.83 8.80
C VAL A 88 -6.05 -0.23 9.95
N SER A 89 -4.80 0.08 9.68
CA SER A 89 -3.88 0.70 10.64
C SER A 89 -3.29 1.97 10.06
N VAL A 90 -2.98 2.91 10.95
CA VAL A 90 -2.19 4.09 10.65
C VAL A 90 -1.20 4.35 11.77
N THR A 91 0.01 4.75 11.42
CA THR A 91 1.04 5.17 12.37
C THR A 91 1.36 6.63 12.16
N THR A 92 1.71 7.32 13.24
CA THR A 92 2.08 8.73 13.18
C THR A 92 3.11 9.06 14.27
N PRO A 93 4.10 9.92 13.97
CA PRO A 93 4.96 10.46 15.00
C PRO A 93 4.16 11.28 16.03
N VAL A 94 4.66 11.33 17.27
CA VAL A 94 4.04 12.14 18.34
C VAL A 94 3.91 13.59 17.89
N GLY A 95 2.75 14.18 18.12
CA GLY A 95 2.44 15.57 17.80
C GLY A 95 2.00 15.80 16.36
N GLU A 96 1.98 14.78 15.52
CA GLU A 96 1.51 14.87 14.14
C GLU A 96 0.12 14.24 13.99
N ARG A 97 -0.72 14.88 13.19
CA ARG A 97 -2.05 14.36 12.88
C ARG A 97 -2.05 13.74 11.47
N PRO A 98 -2.18 12.42 11.35
CA PRO A 98 -2.17 11.76 10.05
C PRO A 98 -3.50 11.97 9.31
N ALA A 99 -3.47 11.90 7.99
CA ALA A 99 -4.69 11.69 7.21
C ALA A 99 -5.23 10.30 7.49
N LEU A 100 -6.54 10.20 7.77
CA LEU A 100 -7.19 8.92 7.99
C LEU A 100 -7.60 8.30 6.64
N PRO A 101 -7.60 6.96 6.51
CA PRO A 101 -8.05 6.31 5.28
C PRO A 101 -9.47 6.71 4.91
N GLU A 102 -9.71 7.03 3.65
CA GLU A 102 -11.05 7.39 3.14
C GLU A 102 -11.86 6.16 2.75
N SER A 103 -11.19 5.02 2.57
CA SER A 103 -11.81 3.76 2.17
C SER A 103 -11.15 2.59 2.88
N VAL A 104 -11.90 1.50 2.95
CA VAL A 104 -11.42 0.18 3.40
C VAL A 104 -11.79 -0.85 2.35
N ARG A 105 -11.05 -1.95 2.29
CA ARG A 105 -11.37 -3.03 1.37
C ARG A 105 -12.57 -3.81 1.86
N ALA A 106 -13.59 -3.93 1.01
CA ALA A 106 -14.76 -4.76 1.21
C ALA A 106 -14.70 -5.96 0.27
N TYR A 107 -15.13 -7.10 0.77
CA TYR A 107 -15.18 -8.36 0.03
C TYR A 107 -16.63 -8.70 -0.27
N HIS A 108 -16.91 -8.93 -1.54
CA HIS A 108 -18.26 -9.18 -2.02
C HIS A 108 -18.51 -10.68 -2.20
N SER A 109 -19.77 -11.11 -2.06
CA SER A 109 -20.20 -12.49 -2.26
C SER A 109 -19.89 -13.04 -3.66
N ASN A 110 -19.65 -12.19 -4.65
CA ASN A 110 -19.22 -12.58 -6.02
C ASN A 110 -17.73 -12.94 -6.12
N GLY A 111 -17.00 -12.94 -5.01
CA GLY A 111 -15.57 -13.24 -4.96
C GLY A 111 -14.65 -12.06 -5.24
N LYS A 112 -15.19 -10.90 -5.62
CA LYS A 112 -14.43 -9.68 -5.87
C LYS A 112 -14.29 -8.84 -4.61
N SER A 113 -13.31 -7.93 -4.62
CA SER A 113 -13.12 -6.94 -3.57
C SER A 113 -13.03 -5.54 -4.17
N PHE A 114 -13.34 -4.53 -3.38
CA PHE A 114 -13.30 -3.14 -3.81
C PHE A 114 -13.04 -2.22 -2.63
N ALA A 115 -12.62 -0.98 -2.91
CA ALA A 115 -12.46 0.06 -1.91
C ALA A 115 -13.85 0.64 -1.59
N ALA A 116 -14.33 0.40 -0.38
CA ALA A 116 -15.60 0.93 0.11
C ALA A 116 -15.35 2.17 0.96
N LYS A 117 -16.18 3.19 0.77
CA LYS A 117 -16.10 4.43 1.53
C LYS A 117 -16.37 4.17 3.02
N VAL A 118 -15.58 4.81 3.88
CA VAL A 118 -15.70 4.67 5.34
C VAL A 118 -15.74 6.04 6.00
N VAL A 119 -16.54 6.12 7.08
CA VAL A 119 -16.59 7.29 7.96
C VAL A 119 -16.18 6.84 9.35
N TRP A 120 -15.10 7.44 9.86
CA TRP A 120 -14.58 7.14 11.19
C TRP A 120 -15.26 7.99 12.26
N ASP A 121 -15.34 7.46 13.48
CA ASP A 121 -15.70 8.23 14.65
C ASP A 121 -14.76 9.41 14.84
N GLN A 122 -15.23 10.45 15.51
CA GLN A 122 -14.40 11.64 15.79
C GLN A 122 -13.21 11.29 16.68
N VAL A 123 -12.06 11.87 16.32
CA VAL A 123 -10.81 11.72 17.06
C VAL A 123 -10.66 12.87 18.05
N ASN A 124 -10.27 12.57 19.28
CA ASN A 124 -9.77 13.58 20.19
C ASN A 124 -8.33 13.95 19.79
N PRO A 125 -8.07 15.22 19.38
CA PRO A 125 -6.73 15.63 18.95
C PRO A 125 -5.62 15.41 19.97
N GLN A 126 -5.96 15.39 21.27
CA GLN A 126 -5.00 15.13 22.35
C GLN A 126 -4.38 13.72 22.27
N GLN A 127 -5.05 12.78 21.63
CA GLN A 127 -4.53 11.42 21.47
C GLN A 127 -3.27 11.36 20.59
N PHE A 128 -3.07 12.35 19.72
CA PHE A 128 -1.85 12.45 18.90
C PHE A 128 -0.69 13.16 19.60
N ALA A 129 -0.94 13.80 20.72
CA ALA A 129 0.09 14.55 21.46
C ALA A 129 1.00 13.66 22.30
N GLN A 130 0.66 12.41 22.50
CA GLN A 130 1.37 11.45 23.35
C GLN A 130 1.54 10.11 22.66
N GLU A 131 2.60 9.40 23.01
CA GLU A 131 2.74 7.99 22.62
C GLU A 131 1.55 7.17 23.11
N GLY A 132 1.12 6.24 22.29
CA GLY A 132 0.05 5.33 22.64
C GLY A 132 -0.65 4.73 21.43
N GLU A 133 -1.63 3.93 21.74
CA GLU A 133 -2.47 3.26 20.75
C GLU A 133 -3.92 3.50 21.07
N PHE A 134 -4.73 3.66 20.03
CA PHE A 134 -6.18 3.74 20.18
C PHE A 134 -6.87 3.22 18.92
N VAL A 135 -8.15 2.94 19.05
CA VAL A 135 -8.97 2.36 17.99
C VAL A 135 -10.17 3.26 17.72
N LEU A 136 -10.44 3.53 16.46
CA LEU A 136 -11.64 4.23 16.01
C LEU A 136 -12.58 3.26 15.31
N ALA A 137 -13.85 3.29 15.67
CA ALA A 137 -14.88 2.58 14.93
C ALA A 137 -15.18 3.32 13.62
N GLY A 138 -15.52 2.57 12.58
CA GLY A 138 -15.88 3.10 11.27
C GLY A 138 -17.16 2.50 10.74
N LYS A 139 -17.91 3.29 9.97
CA LYS A 139 -19.08 2.87 9.22
C LYS A 139 -18.74 2.80 7.75
N VAL A 140 -18.98 1.64 7.15
CA VAL A 140 -18.68 1.34 5.75
C VAL A 140 -19.93 1.47 4.91
N GLU A 141 -19.84 2.20 3.81
CA GLU A 141 -20.95 2.33 2.86
C GLU A 141 -21.33 0.98 2.26
N GLY A 142 -22.62 0.69 2.23
CA GLY A 142 -23.17 -0.52 1.62
C GLY A 142 -23.23 -1.75 2.52
N THR A 143 -22.87 -1.64 3.79
CA THR A 143 -22.93 -2.76 4.75
C THR A 143 -23.10 -2.27 6.18
N ASP A 144 -23.64 -3.12 7.05
CA ASP A 144 -23.66 -2.91 8.50
C ASP A 144 -22.47 -3.58 9.21
N LEU A 145 -21.60 -4.26 8.47
CA LEU A 145 -20.42 -4.88 9.05
C LEU A 145 -19.50 -3.79 9.64
N PRO A 146 -19.03 -3.98 10.88
CA PRO A 146 -18.17 -3.02 11.53
C PRO A 146 -16.74 -3.06 10.97
N THR A 147 -16.06 -1.93 11.02
CA THR A 147 -14.61 -1.88 10.83
C THR A 147 -13.95 -1.03 11.88
N ARG A 148 -12.66 -1.17 12.04
CA ARG A 148 -11.86 -0.42 13.00
C ARG A 148 -10.58 0.08 12.37
N LEU A 149 -10.18 1.28 12.77
CA LEU A 149 -8.89 1.87 12.46
C LEU A 149 -8.02 1.79 13.72
N HIS A 150 -6.90 1.12 13.61
CA HIS A 150 -5.89 1.03 14.68
C HIS A 150 -4.87 2.14 14.48
N VAL A 151 -4.75 3.03 15.46
CA VAL A 151 -3.83 4.16 15.42
C VAL A 151 -2.71 3.94 16.42
N ARG A 152 -1.48 4.04 15.96
CA ARG A 152 -0.29 3.99 16.81
C ARG A 152 0.50 5.28 16.68
N VAL A 153 0.66 5.98 17.81
CA VAL A 153 1.46 7.20 17.93
C VAL A 153 2.76 6.85 18.61
N SER A 154 3.90 7.11 17.97
CA SER A 154 5.20 6.67 18.47
C SER A 154 6.26 7.75 18.37
N GLN A 155 7.16 7.80 19.36
CA GLN A 155 8.39 8.60 19.32
C GLN A 155 9.52 7.89 18.59
N ASP A 156 9.42 6.59 18.38
CA ASP A 156 10.42 5.81 17.65
C ASP A 156 10.24 6.03 16.14
N THR A 157 11.01 6.97 15.62
CA THR A 157 10.94 7.39 14.23
C THR A 157 12.25 7.14 13.50
N VAL A 158 12.12 6.89 12.21
CA VAL A 158 13.24 6.72 11.28
C VAL A 158 13.04 7.65 10.08
N GLN A 159 14.11 7.90 9.35
CA GLN A 159 14.05 8.63 8.10
C GLN A 159 13.33 7.78 7.05
N GLY A 160 12.35 8.36 6.38
CA GLY A 160 11.69 7.74 5.23
C GLY A 160 12.59 7.74 3.99
N ALA A 161 12.06 7.26 2.88
CA ALA A 161 12.77 7.27 1.61
C ALA A 161 13.00 8.69 1.11
N ASN A 162 14.09 8.90 0.33
CA ASN A 162 14.36 10.15 -0.37
C ASN A 162 13.36 10.31 -1.53
N VAL A 163 12.38 11.21 -1.37
CA VAL A 163 11.35 11.46 -2.38
C VAL A 163 11.81 12.37 -3.51
N ALA A 164 13.03 12.91 -3.42
CA ALA A 164 13.66 13.73 -4.46
C ALA A 164 14.43 12.92 -5.50
N GLU A 165 14.73 11.66 -5.24
CA GLU A 165 15.61 10.82 -6.04
C GLU A 165 15.04 10.51 -7.42
N GLN A 166 15.84 10.72 -8.48
CA GLN A 166 15.44 10.40 -9.86
C GLN A 166 15.06 8.93 -10.03
N TRP A 167 14.01 8.71 -10.81
CA TRP A 167 13.59 7.39 -11.23
C TRP A 167 13.96 7.15 -12.68
N THR A 168 14.62 6.03 -12.96
CA THR A 168 14.97 5.63 -14.32
C THR A 168 13.71 5.49 -15.17
N GLY A 169 13.67 6.19 -16.31
CA GLY A 169 12.54 6.15 -17.24
C GLY A 169 11.33 7.00 -16.85
N SER A 170 11.44 7.80 -15.80
CA SER A 170 10.38 8.72 -15.37
C SER A 170 10.88 10.17 -15.33
N VAL A 171 9.99 11.12 -15.69
CA VAL A 171 10.24 12.55 -15.55
C VAL A 171 10.21 12.99 -14.09
N LEU A 172 9.33 12.38 -13.29
CA LEU A 172 9.13 12.74 -11.89
C LEU A 172 9.74 11.68 -10.94
N PRO A 173 10.34 12.10 -9.81
CA PRO A 173 10.53 13.48 -9.35
C PRO A 173 11.49 14.27 -10.22
N LEU A 174 11.20 15.56 -10.43
CA LEU A 174 11.94 16.44 -11.34
C LEU A 174 12.61 17.57 -10.56
N ALA A 175 13.92 17.68 -10.68
CA ALA A 175 14.65 18.87 -10.23
C ALA A 175 14.36 20.05 -11.15
N PHE A 176 14.14 21.23 -10.58
CA PHE A 176 13.95 22.47 -11.32
C PHE A 176 14.72 23.62 -10.70
N ALA A 177 15.08 24.56 -11.52
CA ALA A 177 15.73 25.79 -11.08
C ALA A 177 15.11 27.00 -11.78
N SER A 178 15.08 28.15 -11.11
CA SER A 178 14.70 29.41 -11.73
C SER A 178 15.61 29.76 -12.89
N ASP A 179 16.92 29.54 -12.72
CA ASP A 179 17.94 29.73 -13.75
C ASP A 179 19.14 28.79 -13.49
N SER A 180 19.85 28.45 -14.53
CA SER A 180 21.02 27.56 -14.45
C SER A 180 22.12 28.01 -15.44
N ASN A 181 23.38 27.77 -15.10
CA ASN A 181 24.42 27.75 -16.07
C ASN A 181 24.28 26.52 -16.98
N ASP A 182 24.47 26.66 -18.28
CA ASP A 182 24.25 25.57 -19.25
C ASP A 182 25.16 24.34 -18.98
N ALA A 183 26.37 24.58 -18.45
CA ALA A 183 27.30 23.49 -18.14
C ALA A 183 26.96 22.74 -16.85
N ASP A 184 26.12 23.33 -15.99
CA ASP A 184 25.78 22.80 -14.66
C ASP A 184 24.26 22.67 -14.52
N PRO A 185 23.63 21.70 -15.21
CA PRO A 185 22.18 21.58 -15.25
C PRO A 185 21.59 21.10 -13.91
N VAL A 186 20.35 21.49 -13.66
CA VAL A 186 19.66 21.19 -12.39
C VAL A 186 19.41 19.71 -12.16
N ALA A 187 19.35 18.90 -13.21
CA ALA A 187 19.18 17.43 -13.06
C ALA A 187 20.31 16.77 -12.25
N LYS A 188 21.44 17.47 -12.04
CA LYS A 188 22.53 16.98 -11.22
C LYS A 188 22.24 17.00 -9.72
N VAL A 189 21.22 17.74 -9.26
CA VAL A 189 20.94 17.83 -7.81
C VAL A 189 20.17 16.65 -7.23
N ASN A 190 19.59 15.78 -8.06
CA ASN A 190 18.86 14.60 -7.59
C ASN A 190 19.23 13.31 -8.33
N ASP A 191 20.43 13.25 -8.87
CA ASP A 191 20.92 12.13 -9.67
C ASP A 191 21.60 11.01 -8.85
N LYS A 192 21.52 11.06 -7.53
CA LYS A 192 22.09 10.11 -6.56
C LYS A 192 23.62 10.23 -6.39
N VAL A 193 24.25 11.19 -7.02
CA VAL A 193 25.69 11.40 -6.93
C VAL A 193 26.01 12.56 -5.99
N ILE A 194 26.50 12.23 -4.81
CA ILE A 194 27.00 13.24 -3.86
C ILE A 194 28.49 13.42 -4.11
N SER A 195 28.86 14.55 -4.68
CA SER A 195 30.25 14.84 -5.02
C SER A 195 30.59 16.30 -4.76
N PHE A 196 31.74 16.53 -4.15
CA PHE A 196 32.28 17.88 -3.89
C PHE A 196 33.61 18.11 -4.60
N THR A 197 33.89 17.31 -5.60
CA THR A 197 35.10 17.46 -6.43
C THR A 197 34.88 18.43 -7.59
N ASP A 198 35.93 19.14 -8.00
CA ASP A 198 35.84 20.09 -9.09
C ASP A 198 36.01 19.44 -10.48
N ALA A 199 36.61 18.25 -10.53
CA ALA A 199 36.90 17.57 -11.79
C ALA A 199 36.77 16.04 -11.66
N PRO A 200 35.72 15.44 -12.24
CA PRO A 200 34.59 16.12 -12.87
C PRO A 200 33.61 16.67 -11.84
N ALA A 201 33.13 17.88 -12.07
CA ALA A 201 32.09 18.45 -11.25
C ALA A 201 30.74 17.78 -11.55
N ASN A 202 29.98 17.49 -10.50
CA ASN A 202 28.58 16.98 -10.60
C ASN A 202 27.71 17.85 -9.70
N ARG A 203 27.10 18.89 -10.28
CA ARG A 203 26.41 19.93 -9.53
C ARG A 203 25.54 20.79 -10.42
N TRP A 204 24.64 21.52 -9.80
CA TRP A 204 23.98 22.69 -10.37
C TRP A 204 24.74 23.96 -9.95
N THR A 205 24.81 24.92 -10.85
CA THR A 205 25.19 26.32 -10.54
C THR A 205 24.36 27.29 -11.36
N ASN A 206 24.27 28.54 -10.85
CA ASN A 206 23.84 29.70 -11.63
C ASN A 206 25.02 30.62 -11.94
N TRP A 207 26.23 30.09 -12.02
CA TRP A 207 27.43 30.84 -12.28
C TRP A 207 27.30 31.69 -13.52
N GLY A 208 27.64 32.99 -13.38
CA GLY A 208 27.64 33.95 -14.49
C GLY A 208 26.28 34.37 -14.99
N ARG A 209 25.19 33.94 -14.37
CA ARG A 209 23.82 34.35 -14.74
C ARG A 209 23.47 35.74 -14.23
N ASN A 210 24.19 36.23 -13.23
CA ASN A 210 24.07 37.59 -12.67
C ASN A 210 22.67 37.87 -12.04
N ASN A 211 22.04 36.88 -11.49
CA ASN A 211 20.81 37.02 -10.74
C ASN A 211 21.10 37.29 -9.26
N ALA A 212 20.34 38.19 -8.63
CA ALA A 212 20.49 38.47 -7.19
C ALA A 212 20.12 37.26 -6.36
N GLU A 213 19.13 36.52 -6.81
CA GLU A 213 18.68 35.25 -6.20
C GLU A 213 18.21 34.28 -7.26
N ASP A 214 18.28 32.99 -6.92
CA ASP A 214 17.72 31.90 -7.69
C ASP A 214 17.16 30.82 -6.76
N SER A 215 16.28 30.00 -7.30
CA SER A 215 15.66 28.90 -6.57
C SER A 215 15.98 27.56 -7.23
N VAL A 216 16.18 26.55 -6.40
CA VAL A 216 16.30 25.15 -6.82
C VAL A 216 15.35 24.29 -5.99
N GLY A 217 14.62 23.41 -6.64
CA GLY A 217 13.66 22.57 -5.96
C GLY A 217 13.38 21.27 -6.67
N ILE A 218 12.46 20.52 -6.09
CA ILE A 218 12.01 19.22 -6.59
C ILE A 218 10.49 19.25 -6.72
N LEU A 219 10.01 18.86 -7.89
CA LEU A 219 8.60 18.58 -8.16
C LEU A 219 8.37 17.07 -7.98
N PHE A 220 7.50 16.72 -7.06
CA PHE A 220 7.34 15.32 -6.62
C PHE A 220 6.46 14.49 -7.54
N GLY A 221 6.72 13.19 -7.52
CA GLY A 221 5.91 12.20 -8.17
C GLY A 221 5.93 10.87 -7.43
N ASP A 222 5.05 9.99 -7.83
CA ASP A 222 5.04 8.60 -7.42
C ASP A 222 4.75 7.73 -8.64
N SER A 223 5.64 6.78 -8.91
CA SER A 223 5.53 5.91 -10.08
C SER A 223 5.34 6.70 -11.40
N GLY A 224 6.00 7.85 -11.52
CA GLY A 224 5.91 8.74 -12.68
C GLY A 224 4.70 9.67 -12.72
N ILE A 225 3.83 9.62 -11.73
CA ILE A 225 2.62 10.46 -11.63
C ILE A 225 2.88 11.60 -10.66
N LEU A 226 2.52 12.83 -11.05
CA LEU A 226 2.60 14.01 -10.20
C LEU A 226 1.79 13.77 -8.91
N THR A 227 2.45 13.83 -7.77
CA THR A 227 1.87 13.43 -6.48
C THR A 227 2.37 14.33 -5.37
N LYS A 228 1.48 14.80 -4.50
CA LYS A 228 1.90 15.44 -3.25
C LYS A 228 2.66 14.46 -2.37
N ARG A 229 3.70 14.97 -1.71
CA ARG A 229 4.46 14.22 -0.71
C ARG A 229 4.43 14.93 0.63
N ALA A 230 4.31 14.15 1.69
CA ALA A 230 4.53 14.64 3.04
C ALA A 230 6.05 14.67 3.30
N VAL A 231 6.58 15.83 3.66
CA VAL A 231 8.01 16.04 3.87
C VAL A 231 8.25 16.93 5.09
N ASP A 232 9.34 16.72 5.80
CA ASP A 232 9.69 17.46 7.01
C ASP A 232 11.19 17.71 7.17
N ASN A 233 12.00 17.27 6.20
CA ASN A 233 13.43 17.56 6.25
C ASN A 233 14.09 17.47 4.88
N LEU A 234 15.17 18.21 4.74
CA LEU A 234 15.88 18.43 3.50
C LEU A 234 17.38 18.37 3.78
N HIS A 235 18.10 17.59 2.98
CA HIS A 235 19.56 17.58 3.01
C HIS A 235 20.08 18.23 1.72
N VAL A 236 20.93 19.24 1.86
CA VAL A 236 21.51 19.97 0.71
C VAL A 236 23.01 19.99 0.83
N GLY A 237 23.69 19.50 -0.19
CA GLY A 237 25.14 19.64 -0.35
C GLY A 237 25.46 20.86 -1.18
N PHE A 238 26.08 21.86 -0.58
CA PHE A 238 26.61 23.01 -1.31
C PHE A 238 28.05 22.72 -1.73
N HIS A 239 28.40 23.13 -2.94
CA HIS A 239 29.76 23.02 -3.47
C HIS A 239 30.40 24.39 -3.51
N GLU A 240 31.69 24.46 -3.24
CA GLU A 240 32.48 25.70 -3.31
C GLU A 240 33.68 25.53 -4.22
N ASP A 241 33.85 26.52 -5.09
CA ASP A 241 35.09 26.73 -5.86
C ASP A 241 35.36 28.24 -5.99
N HIS A 242 36.22 28.65 -6.92
CA HIS A 242 36.54 30.08 -7.10
C HIS A 242 35.36 30.94 -7.55
N GLY A 243 34.37 30.36 -8.24
CA GLY A 243 33.26 31.09 -8.84
C GLY A 243 31.92 30.92 -8.13
N VAL A 244 31.75 29.86 -7.36
CA VAL A 244 30.48 29.50 -6.71
C VAL A 244 30.67 29.06 -5.27
N GLY A 245 29.62 29.11 -4.49
CA GLY A 245 29.68 28.70 -3.10
C GLY A 245 28.30 28.49 -2.49
N ALA A 246 28.26 28.25 -1.18
CA ALA A 246 27.04 28.21 -0.41
C ALA A 246 26.34 29.59 -0.41
N PRO A 247 25.00 29.65 -0.35
CA PRO A 247 24.31 30.95 -0.39
C PRO A 247 24.61 31.79 0.86
N SER A 248 24.64 33.12 0.69
CA SER A 248 24.76 34.05 1.81
C SER A 248 23.53 34.11 2.68
N GLU A 249 22.37 33.98 2.04
CA GLU A 249 21.04 33.88 2.70
C GLU A 249 20.20 32.88 1.91
N TYR A 250 19.31 32.19 2.60
CA TYR A 250 18.41 31.22 1.98
C TYR A 250 17.06 31.16 2.69
N VAL A 251 16.05 30.73 1.97
CA VAL A 251 14.71 30.43 2.48
C VAL A 251 14.28 29.08 1.92
N ILE A 252 13.75 28.21 2.76
CA ILE A 252 13.16 26.95 2.35
C ILE A 252 11.65 27.13 2.26
N GLU A 253 11.09 26.82 1.11
CA GLU A 253 9.69 27.06 0.79
C GLU A 253 9.04 25.82 0.21
N TYR A 254 7.72 25.68 0.44
CA TYR A 254 6.90 24.65 -0.17
C TYR A 254 5.80 25.25 -1.04
N TYR A 255 5.44 24.54 -2.09
CA TYR A 255 4.36 24.96 -2.97
C TYR A 255 3.00 24.86 -2.26
N SER A 256 2.27 25.96 -2.22
CA SER A 256 0.97 26.09 -1.56
C SER A 256 -0.11 26.67 -2.47
N GLY A 257 0.16 26.78 -3.77
CA GLY A 257 -0.79 27.27 -4.74
C GLY A 257 -2.01 26.34 -4.88
N SER A 258 -3.16 26.92 -5.23
CA SER A 258 -4.38 26.14 -5.47
C SER A 258 -4.37 25.39 -6.81
N GLU A 259 -3.58 25.87 -7.76
CA GLU A 259 -3.39 25.22 -9.06
C GLU A 259 -2.44 24.04 -8.94
N ILE A 260 -2.78 22.90 -9.56
CA ILE A 260 -1.85 21.78 -9.69
C ILE A 260 -0.74 22.19 -10.65
N PRO A 261 0.54 22.21 -10.21
CA PRO A 261 1.62 22.68 -11.07
C PRO A 261 1.89 21.71 -12.22
N ALA A 262 2.02 22.25 -13.43
CA ALA A 262 2.49 21.46 -14.55
C ALA A 262 4.00 21.25 -14.47
N VAL A 263 4.49 20.22 -15.16
CA VAL A 263 5.92 20.02 -15.34
C VAL A 263 6.46 21.21 -16.15
N PRO A 264 7.49 21.93 -15.67
CA PRO A 264 8.07 23.06 -16.43
C PRO A 264 8.59 22.61 -17.80
N SER A 265 8.41 23.45 -18.81
CA SER A 265 8.91 23.18 -20.17
C SER A 265 10.44 23.14 -20.23
N ASN A 266 11.10 24.02 -19.46
CA ASN A 266 12.52 24.00 -19.25
C ASN A 266 12.84 24.01 -17.76
N PRO A 267 13.13 22.86 -17.15
CA PRO A 267 13.40 22.78 -15.72
C PRO A 267 14.68 23.52 -15.28
N ASN A 268 15.58 23.85 -16.21
CA ASN A 268 16.78 24.63 -15.91
C ASN A 268 16.54 26.15 -15.85
N ARG A 269 15.42 26.64 -16.38
CA ARG A 269 15.11 28.07 -16.48
C ARG A 269 13.61 28.33 -16.36
N VAL A 270 13.06 27.94 -15.25
CA VAL A 270 11.61 28.10 -15.00
C VAL A 270 11.16 29.54 -15.08
N LYS A 271 12.03 30.49 -14.74
CA LYS A 271 11.72 31.95 -14.83
C LYS A 271 11.37 32.42 -16.23
N GLU A 272 11.80 31.71 -17.28
CA GLU A 272 11.49 32.04 -18.67
C GLU A 272 10.07 31.63 -19.07
N GLU A 273 9.45 30.74 -18.31
CA GLU A 273 8.04 30.33 -18.49
C GLU A 273 7.13 31.20 -17.63
N ALA A 274 6.83 32.40 -18.10
CA ALA A 274 6.22 33.47 -17.31
C ALA A 274 4.91 33.07 -16.61
N ASP A 275 4.11 32.21 -17.24
CA ASP A 275 2.80 31.77 -16.70
C ASP A 275 2.91 30.55 -15.80
N HIS A 276 4.10 29.97 -15.60
CA HIS A 276 4.22 28.81 -14.72
C HIS A 276 3.94 29.23 -13.27
N PRO A 277 3.12 28.44 -12.53
CA PRO A 277 2.72 28.79 -11.17
C PRO A 277 3.89 28.90 -10.19
N PHE A 278 5.06 28.29 -10.48
CA PHE A 278 6.26 28.44 -9.66
C PHE A 278 6.83 29.87 -9.67
N ASN A 279 6.52 30.66 -10.68
CA ASN A 279 6.96 32.05 -10.79
C ASN A 279 6.11 33.04 -9.99
N ASN A 280 4.98 32.60 -9.46
CA ASN A 280 4.15 33.45 -8.62
C ASN A 280 4.57 33.28 -7.13
N PRO A 281 5.14 34.34 -6.50
CA PRO A 281 5.58 34.25 -5.11
C PRO A 281 4.46 33.88 -4.12
N ALA A 282 3.20 34.21 -4.45
CA ALA A 282 2.03 33.90 -3.62
C ALA A 282 1.76 32.38 -3.53
N ASN A 283 2.31 31.59 -4.46
CA ASN A 283 2.15 30.13 -4.47
C ASN A 283 3.17 29.42 -3.58
N TRP A 284 4.03 30.13 -2.90
CA TRP A 284 5.05 29.56 -2.04
C TRP A 284 4.91 30.08 -0.62
N LYS A 285 5.07 29.18 0.33
CA LYS A 285 5.15 29.49 1.76
C LYS A 285 6.45 29.01 2.35
N GLU A 286 7.01 29.81 3.23
CA GLU A 286 8.16 29.42 4.02
C GLU A 286 7.78 28.31 5.00
N VAL A 287 8.66 27.31 5.14
CA VAL A 287 8.46 26.24 6.12
C VAL A 287 8.49 26.81 7.56
N SER A 288 7.76 26.15 8.45
CA SER A 288 7.65 26.58 9.84
C SER A 288 8.63 25.83 10.74
N HIS A 289 9.12 26.51 11.78
CA HIS A 289 10.01 25.95 12.81
C HIS A 289 11.25 25.31 12.20
N LEU A 290 11.88 26.01 11.24
CA LEU A 290 13.11 25.56 10.62
C LEU A 290 14.22 25.45 11.67
N THR A 291 14.83 24.27 11.71
CA THR A 291 16.07 24.01 12.43
C THR A 291 17.12 23.56 11.45
N VAL A 292 18.35 23.92 11.68
CA VAL A 292 19.47 23.54 10.83
C VAL A 292 20.64 23.13 11.73
N GLU A 293 21.35 22.11 11.27
CA GLU A 293 22.62 21.70 11.89
C GLU A 293 23.71 22.69 11.50
N GLU A 294 24.16 23.49 12.47
CA GLU A 294 25.15 24.55 12.26
C GLU A 294 26.58 24.03 12.34
N PRO A 295 27.52 24.65 11.60
CA PRO A 295 27.31 25.71 10.63
C PRO A 295 26.92 25.17 9.25
N VAL A 296 26.10 25.94 8.50
CA VAL A 296 25.81 25.66 7.10
C VAL A 296 27.06 26.00 6.29
N THR A 297 27.63 25.01 5.61
CA THR A 297 28.85 25.16 4.85
C THR A 297 28.83 24.36 3.55
N ALA A 298 29.68 24.77 2.60
CA ALA A 298 29.97 23.97 1.41
C ALA A 298 30.81 22.74 1.78
N GLY A 299 30.83 21.74 0.92
CA GLY A 299 31.65 20.53 1.05
C GLY A 299 31.06 19.46 1.95
N LYS A 300 29.81 19.60 2.39
CA LYS A 300 29.08 18.61 3.17
C LYS A 300 27.57 18.67 2.86
N MET A 301 26.84 17.63 3.25
CA MET A 301 25.38 17.67 3.28
C MET A 301 24.92 18.43 4.53
N ASN A 302 24.14 19.48 4.33
CA ASN A 302 23.56 20.29 5.40
C ASN A 302 22.14 19.82 5.66
N HIS A 303 21.76 19.64 6.94
CA HIS A 303 20.50 19.05 7.34
C HIS A 303 19.55 20.13 7.87
N PHE A 304 18.41 20.27 7.21
CA PHE A 304 17.35 21.21 7.56
C PHE A 304 16.11 20.42 7.95
N ALA A 305 15.54 20.73 9.11
CA ALA A 305 14.29 20.12 9.58
C ALA A 305 13.23 21.18 9.80
N PHE A 306 12.00 20.85 9.54
CA PHE A 306 10.87 21.77 9.63
C PHE A 306 9.57 20.99 9.91
N ASP A 307 8.48 21.71 10.19
CA ASP A 307 7.17 21.09 10.39
C ASP A 307 6.72 20.40 9.10
N LYS A 308 6.16 19.21 9.26
CA LYS A 308 5.69 18.41 8.12
C LYS A 308 4.68 19.17 7.28
N VAL A 309 4.88 19.16 5.97
CA VAL A 309 3.99 19.73 4.96
C VAL A 309 3.67 18.68 3.91
N ASP A 310 2.44 18.72 3.39
CA ASP A 310 2.01 17.90 2.25
C ASP A 310 1.94 18.80 1.02
N THR A 311 2.82 18.57 0.05
CA THR A 311 3.03 19.50 -1.05
C THR A 311 3.47 18.83 -2.34
N TYR A 312 3.24 19.48 -3.47
CA TYR A 312 3.77 19.06 -4.78
C TYR A 312 5.25 19.37 -4.97
N ALA A 313 5.78 20.39 -4.27
CA ALA A 313 7.16 20.80 -4.48
C ALA A 313 7.76 21.50 -3.27
N VAL A 314 9.06 21.32 -3.08
CA VAL A 314 9.88 22.07 -2.11
C VAL A 314 11.03 22.70 -2.87
N ARG A 315 11.40 23.92 -2.49
CA ARG A 315 12.56 24.62 -3.04
C ARG A 315 13.37 25.32 -1.98
N ILE A 316 14.64 25.53 -2.27
CA ILE A 316 15.47 26.48 -1.56
C ILE A 316 15.68 27.72 -2.44
N ARG A 317 15.35 28.88 -1.94
CA ARG A 317 15.56 30.16 -2.58
C ARG A 317 16.79 30.80 -1.97
N MET A 318 17.76 31.21 -2.81
CA MET A 318 19.12 31.52 -2.38
C MET A 318 19.59 32.83 -2.93
N LYS A 319 20.31 33.60 -2.11
CA LYS A 319 21.10 34.75 -2.55
C LYS A 319 22.51 34.34 -2.86
N THR A 320 23.03 34.83 -3.98
CA THR A 320 24.44 34.63 -4.37
C THR A 320 25.37 35.24 -3.33
N PRO A 321 26.43 34.53 -2.91
CA PRO A 321 27.44 35.09 -2.02
C PRO A 321 28.10 36.32 -2.67
N GLU A 322 28.43 37.36 -1.88
CA GLU A 322 28.99 38.60 -2.36
C GLU A 322 30.33 38.42 -3.07
N ASP A 323 31.14 37.47 -2.63
CA ASP A 323 32.47 37.19 -3.16
C ASP A 323 32.50 36.15 -4.31
N LYS A 324 31.29 35.71 -4.73
CA LYS A 324 31.13 34.69 -5.77
C LYS A 324 30.23 35.19 -6.90
N ARG A 325 30.23 34.47 -8.02
CA ARG A 325 29.39 34.73 -9.18
C ARG A 325 28.20 33.82 -9.29
N GLY A 326 27.96 33.00 -8.28
CA GLY A 326 26.82 32.07 -8.21
C GLY A 326 26.84 31.22 -6.97
N SER A 327 25.76 30.48 -6.81
CA SER A 327 25.59 29.40 -5.83
C SER A 327 25.74 28.04 -6.51
N SER A 328 25.99 27.01 -5.72
CA SER A 328 26.16 25.65 -6.23
C SER A 328 25.56 24.61 -5.31
N ILE A 329 24.80 23.67 -5.89
CA ILE A 329 24.23 22.52 -5.16
C ILE A 329 24.75 21.24 -5.83
N SER A 330 25.40 20.40 -5.03
CA SER A 330 25.84 19.07 -5.44
C SER A 330 24.67 18.08 -5.45
N GLU A 331 23.93 18.02 -4.35
CA GLU A 331 22.79 17.11 -4.21
C GLU A 331 21.75 17.69 -3.26
N MET A 332 20.47 17.34 -3.53
CA MET A 332 19.33 17.67 -2.72
C MET A 332 18.51 16.40 -2.44
N GLN A 333 18.34 16.10 -1.18
CA GLN A 333 17.54 14.94 -0.72
C GLN A 333 16.41 15.44 0.16
N ILE A 334 15.23 14.86 0.01
CA ILE A 334 14.04 15.31 0.73
C ILE A 334 13.36 14.08 1.35
N PHE A 335 13.01 14.20 2.63
CA PHE A 335 12.52 13.09 3.44
C PHE A 335 11.35 13.51 4.31
N ALA A 336 10.66 12.50 4.84
CA ALA A 336 9.79 12.64 5.99
C ALA A 336 10.18 11.62 7.06
N LYS A 337 10.15 12.01 8.31
CA LYS A 337 10.22 11.06 9.42
C LYS A 337 8.96 10.22 9.42
N LYS A 338 9.12 8.94 9.63
CA LYS A 338 8.02 7.97 9.82
C LYS A 338 8.28 7.14 11.05
N VAL A 339 7.21 6.58 11.60
CA VAL A 339 7.34 5.63 12.70
C VAL A 339 8.15 4.42 12.24
N ALA A 340 9.10 3.98 13.06
CA ALA A 340 9.92 2.82 12.77
C ALA A 340 9.04 1.59 12.58
N ALA A 341 9.35 0.78 11.56
CA ALA A 341 8.66 -0.47 11.31
C ALA A 341 8.92 -1.45 12.46
N GLU A 342 7.87 -2.15 12.86
CA GLU A 342 7.98 -3.25 13.82
C GLU A 342 8.63 -4.48 13.20
N ALA A 343 9.04 -5.45 14.03
CA ALA A 343 9.45 -6.76 13.57
C ALA A 343 8.33 -7.40 12.74
N LYS A 344 8.68 -8.40 11.91
CA LYS A 344 7.72 -9.07 11.04
C LYS A 344 6.51 -9.59 11.83
N SER A 345 5.32 -9.24 11.36
CA SER A 345 4.06 -9.77 11.88
C SER A 345 3.93 -11.26 11.58
N GLN A 346 3.41 -12.01 12.55
CA GLN A 346 3.08 -13.43 12.40
C GLN A 346 1.60 -13.66 12.62
N LEU A 347 1.03 -14.53 11.81
CA LEU A 347 -0.40 -14.84 11.82
C LEU A 347 -0.66 -16.07 12.69
N THR A 348 -1.72 -15.98 13.50
CA THR A 348 -2.32 -17.12 14.18
C THR A 348 -3.75 -17.29 13.68
N ILE A 349 -4.06 -18.47 13.16
CA ILE A 349 -5.41 -18.85 12.75
C ILE A 349 -5.96 -19.81 13.81
N ARG A 350 -7.21 -19.58 14.25
CA ARG A 350 -7.94 -20.46 15.16
C ARG A 350 -9.17 -20.99 14.48
N VAL A 351 -9.38 -22.27 14.62
CA VAL A 351 -10.57 -22.96 14.17
C VAL A 351 -11.28 -23.52 15.41
N ASN A 352 -12.49 -23.05 15.68
CA ASN A 352 -13.25 -23.42 16.88
C ASN A 352 -12.45 -23.18 18.18
N ASN A 353 -11.78 -22.03 18.27
CA ASN A 353 -10.92 -21.58 19.38
C ASN A 353 -9.60 -22.35 19.55
N GLU A 354 -9.28 -23.29 18.67
CA GLU A 354 -8.00 -24.01 18.70
C GLU A 354 -7.08 -23.50 17.60
N VAL A 355 -5.81 -23.31 17.94
CA VAL A 355 -4.79 -22.87 16.97
C VAL A 355 -4.66 -23.92 15.87
N LEU A 356 -4.80 -23.47 14.63
CA LEU A 356 -4.49 -24.30 13.46
C LEU A 356 -2.98 -24.49 13.39
N PRO A 357 -2.48 -25.73 13.57
CA PRO A 357 -1.04 -25.94 13.55
C PRO A 357 -0.47 -25.85 12.14
N GLY A 358 0.82 -25.52 12.05
CA GLY A 358 1.56 -25.55 10.79
C GLY A 358 1.22 -24.42 9.80
N VAL A 359 0.63 -23.32 10.25
CA VAL A 359 0.40 -22.15 9.40
C VAL A 359 1.74 -21.48 9.12
N ASN A 360 2.15 -21.51 7.85
CA ASN A 360 3.44 -21.00 7.40
C ASN A 360 3.25 -20.21 6.10
N PRO A 361 3.89 -19.05 5.93
CA PRO A 361 3.74 -18.22 4.73
C PRO A 361 4.07 -18.91 3.40
N SER A 362 4.85 -19.98 3.43
CA SER A 362 5.18 -20.78 2.23
C SER A 362 4.07 -21.74 1.80
N VAL A 363 3.06 -21.95 2.64
CA VAL A 363 1.92 -22.84 2.40
C VAL A 363 0.65 -22.04 2.46
N THR A 364 -0.06 -21.93 1.36
CA THR A 364 -1.27 -21.08 1.26
C THR A 364 -2.58 -21.85 1.44
N ASP A 365 -2.55 -23.17 1.28
CA ASP A 365 -3.75 -24.00 1.31
C ASP A 365 -3.74 -24.95 2.49
N TYR A 366 -4.80 -24.94 3.25
CA TYR A 366 -5.02 -25.79 4.44
C TYR A 366 -6.38 -26.44 4.34
N TYR A 367 -6.56 -27.58 5.02
CA TYR A 367 -7.81 -28.28 5.08
C TYR A 367 -8.33 -28.30 6.51
N ILE A 368 -9.60 -27.92 6.68
CA ILE A 368 -10.28 -27.91 7.98
C ILE A 368 -11.61 -28.67 7.88
N ASP A 369 -12.10 -29.11 9.03
CA ASP A 369 -13.36 -29.84 9.11
C ASP A 369 -14.55 -28.98 8.64
N ALA A 370 -15.33 -29.53 7.71
CA ALA A 370 -16.49 -28.84 7.12
C ALA A 370 -17.69 -28.70 8.06
N ARG A 371 -17.65 -29.25 9.26
CA ARG A 371 -18.76 -29.26 10.22
C ARG A 371 -18.88 -27.93 10.97
N GLY A 372 -19.38 -26.89 10.29
CA GLY A 372 -19.71 -25.60 10.87
C GLY A 372 -18.53 -24.89 11.57
N PRO A 373 -17.37 -24.74 10.93
CA PRO A 373 -16.20 -24.18 11.59
C PRO A 373 -16.39 -22.69 11.85
N GLN A 374 -15.98 -22.25 13.05
CA GLN A 374 -15.75 -20.84 13.34
C GLN A 374 -14.26 -20.56 13.20
N VAL A 375 -13.91 -19.64 12.31
CA VAL A 375 -12.54 -19.26 12.03
C VAL A 375 -12.33 -17.81 12.47
N ASP A 376 -11.32 -17.60 13.29
CA ASP A 376 -10.79 -16.27 13.59
C ASP A 376 -9.27 -16.26 13.38
N ALA A 377 -8.72 -15.08 13.23
CA ALA A 377 -7.31 -14.89 13.02
C ALA A 377 -6.83 -13.64 13.72
N SER A 378 -5.61 -13.67 14.19
CA SER A 378 -4.94 -12.54 14.80
C SER A 378 -3.50 -12.47 14.30
N ALA A 379 -2.94 -11.26 14.29
CA ALA A 379 -1.59 -11.01 13.85
C ALA A 379 -0.80 -10.32 14.95
N SER A 380 0.47 -10.66 15.08
CA SER A 380 1.40 -10.01 16.00
C SER A 380 1.96 -8.71 15.40
N GLN A 381 2.72 -7.95 16.18
CA GLN A 381 3.46 -6.77 15.74
C GLN A 381 2.59 -5.77 14.94
N HIS A 382 1.39 -5.46 15.48
CA HIS A 382 0.43 -4.54 14.88
C HIS A 382 -0.02 -4.91 13.47
N GLY A 383 0.24 -6.13 13.03
CA GLY A 383 -0.35 -6.66 11.80
C GLY A 383 -1.85 -6.88 11.95
N LEU A 384 -2.52 -7.07 10.84
CA LEU A 384 -3.96 -7.27 10.78
C LEU A 384 -4.30 -8.52 9.97
N ALA A 385 -5.39 -9.14 10.33
CA ALA A 385 -5.94 -10.29 9.63
C ALA A 385 -7.40 -10.04 9.28
N THR A 386 -7.77 -10.37 8.04
CA THR A 386 -9.16 -10.35 7.59
C THR A 386 -9.58 -11.77 7.25
N VAL A 387 -10.69 -12.23 7.85
CA VAL A 387 -11.30 -13.52 7.53
C VAL A 387 -12.48 -13.28 6.60
N VAL A 388 -12.40 -13.85 5.39
CA VAL A 388 -13.49 -13.79 4.41
C VAL A 388 -14.21 -15.14 4.43
N PRO A 389 -15.47 -15.18 4.85
CA PRO A 389 -16.18 -16.45 4.98
C PRO A 389 -16.42 -17.11 3.61
N SER A 390 -16.57 -18.42 3.63
CA SER A 390 -17.06 -19.18 2.48
C SER A 390 -18.59 -19.06 2.43
N VAL A 391 -19.12 -18.51 1.36
CA VAL A 391 -20.56 -18.29 1.19
C VAL A 391 -21.16 -19.11 0.05
N HIS A 392 -20.31 -19.77 -0.74
CA HIS A 392 -20.72 -20.69 -1.80
C HIS A 392 -20.09 -22.07 -1.58
N GLU A 393 -20.81 -23.11 -2.00
CA GLU A 393 -20.30 -24.47 -1.91
C GLU A 393 -18.99 -24.62 -2.69
N GLY A 394 -18.00 -25.29 -2.08
CA GLY A 394 -16.69 -25.54 -2.69
C GLY A 394 -15.71 -24.37 -2.57
N GLU A 395 -16.10 -23.20 -2.11
CA GLU A 395 -15.20 -22.10 -1.86
C GLU A 395 -14.46 -22.26 -0.52
N PRO A 396 -13.16 -21.90 -0.47
CA PRO A 396 -12.43 -21.87 0.78
C PRO A 396 -12.81 -20.64 1.62
N ILE A 397 -12.56 -20.72 2.93
CA ILE A 397 -12.45 -19.52 3.78
C ILE A 397 -11.10 -18.89 3.48
N ARG A 398 -11.07 -17.59 3.26
CA ARG A 398 -9.85 -16.84 2.97
C ARG A 398 -9.41 -16.08 4.20
N VAL A 399 -8.11 -16.08 4.48
CA VAL A 399 -7.52 -15.29 5.55
C VAL A 399 -6.41 -14.44 4.94
N ILE A 400 -6.56 -13.12 5.00
CA ILE A 400 -5.60 -12.18 4.45
C ILE A 400 -4.80 -11.58 5.60
N HIS A 401 -3.49 -11.78 5.58
CA HIS A 401 -2.57 -11.25 6.56
C HIS A 401 -1.88 -10.00 6.01
N LYS A 402 -1.99 -8.89 6.72
CA LYS A 402 -1.37 -7.62 6.39
C LYS A 402 -0.41 -7.18 7.48
N ALA A 403 0.68 -6.54 7.07
CA ALA A 403 1.53 -5.77 7.98
C ALA A 403 0.83 -4.46 8.41
N GLU A 404 1.35 -3.83 9.43
CA GLU A 404 0.82 -2.55 9.94
C GLU A 404 0.78 -1.46 8.86
N ASP A 405 1.71 -1.44 7.93
CA ASP A 405 1.78 -0.47 6.82
C ASP A 405 0.78 -0.77 5.68
N GLY A 406 -0.04 -1.80 5.82
CA GLY A 406 -1.02 -2.23 4.82
C GLY A 406 -0.50 -3.19 3.76
N THR A 407 0.78 -3.55 3.79
CA THR A 407 1.35 -4.55 2.86
C THR A 407 0.71 -5.90 3.11
N ILE A 408 0.20 -6.55 2.06
CA ILE A 408 -0.30 -7.91 2.12
C ILE A 408 0.89 -8.85 2.25
N LEU A 409 1.01 -9.53 3.39
CA LEU A 409 2.08 -10.49 3.65
C LEU A 409 1.77 -11.85 3.05
N GLN A 410 0.55 -12.32 3.20
CA GLN A 410 0.08 -13.56 2.57
C GLN A 410 -1.44 -13.64 2.60
N GLU A 411 -1.99 -14.41 1.68
CA GLU A 411 -3.40 -14.83 1.64
C GLU A 411 -3.46 -16.35 1.75
N TYR A 412 -4.22 -16.84 2.74
CA TYR A 412 -4.40 -18.26 3.02
C TYR A 412 -5.81 -18.69 2.64
N ARG A 413 -5.93 -19.94 2.18
CA ARG A 413 -7.20 -20.57 1.85
C ARG A 413 -7.41 -21.79 2.74
N LEU A 414 -8.51 -21.80 3.47
CA LEU A 414 -8.91 -22.91 4.31
C LEU A 414 -10.04 -23.67 3.60
N HIS A 415 -9.69 -24.82 3.05
CA HIS A 415 -10.62 -25.66 2.32
C HIS A 415 -11.42 -26.51 3.31
N LEU A 416 -12.74 -26.52 3.13
CA LEU A 416 -13.65 -27.27 3.96
C LEU A 416 -13.75 -28.72 3.45
N THR A 417 -13.47 -29.68 4.29
CA THR A 417 -13.50 -31.10 3.91
C THR A 417 -14.06 -31.99 5.01
N SER A 418 -14.71 -33.08 4.62
CA SER A 418 -15.09 -34.17 5.52
C SER A 418 -14.18 -35.38 5.38
N ASP A 419 -13.19 -35.33 4.49
CA ASP A 419 -12.24 -36.41 4.25
C ASP A 419 -11.19 -36.48 5.38
N ALA A 420 -11.21 -37.56 6.14
CA ALA A 420 -10.29 -37.76 7.26
C ALA A 420 -8.81 -37.78 6.84
N GLU A 421 -8.49 -38.23 5.62
CA GLU A 421 -7.10 -38.23 5.13
C GLU A 421 -6.61 -36.81 4.84
N GLN A 422 -7.45 -35.92 4.30
CA GLN A 422 -7.10 -34.51 4.10
C GLN A 422 -6.92 -33.75 5.42
N LEU A 423 -7.61 -34.17 6.48
CA LEU A 423 -7.50 -33.56 7.81
C LEU A 423 -6.27 -34.02 8.59
N LYS A 424 -5.60 -35.09 8.16
CA LYS A 424 -4.38 -35.55 8.79
C LYS A 424 -3.25 -34.55 8.60
N GLN A 425 -2.61 -34.22 9.70
CA GLN A 425 -1.40 -33.41 9.69
C GLN A 425 -0.17 -34.31 9.77
N LEU A 426 0.75 -34.13 8.83
CA LEU A 426 2.03 -34.81 8.86
C LEU A 426 2.92 -34.17 9.94
N ALA A 427 3.60 -35.00 10.73
CA ALA A 427 4.57 -34.53 11.69
C ALA A 427 5.92 -34.32 10.99
N PRO A 428 6.62 -33.20 11.25
CA PRO A 428 7.96 -33.01 10.74
C PRO A 428 8.95 -33.94 11.47
N VAL A 429 9.94 -34.44 10.75
CA VAL A 429 10.95 -35.36 11.29
C VAL A 429 12.38 -34.81 11.24
N ALA A 430 12.65 -33.85 10.34
CA ALA A 430 13.98 -33.25 10.22
C ALA A 430 13.93 -31.88 9.55
N VAL A 431 14.90 -31.05 9.89
CA VAL A 431 15.14 -29.73 9.25
C VAL A 431 16.53 -29.77 8.64
N GLU A 432 16.65 -29.35 7.37
CA GLU A 432 17.98 -29.29 6.73
C GLU A 432 18.84 -28.21 7.37
N ALA A 433 20.10 -28.53 7.65
CA ALA A 433 21.11 -27.53 8.01
C ALA A 433 21.61 -26.81 6.76
N GLY A 434 21.83 -25.51 6.90
CA GLY A 434 22.35 -24.68 5.82
C GLY A 434 23.72 -24.11 6.12
N SER A 435 24.38 -23.60 5.08
CA SER A 435 25.64 -22.87 5.21
C SER A 435 25.69 -21.69 4.27
N ARG A 436 26.45 -20.64 4.66
CA ARG A 436 26.72 -19.46 3.86
C ARG A 436 28.17 -19.06 4.01
N PHE A 437 28.75 -18.57 2.91
CA PHE A 437 30.07 -17.99 2.86
C PHE A 437 29.95 -16.52 2.52
N VAL A 438 30.62 -15.66 3.27
CA VAL A 438 30.61 -14.22 3.06
C VAL A 438 32.01 -13.66 3.32
N LYS A 439 32.40 -12.65 2.56
CA LYS A 439 33.67 -11.93 2.80
C LYS A 439 33.50 -10.91 3.91
N VAL A 440 34.61 -10.65 4.63
CA VAL A 440 34.65 -9.59 5.64
C VAL A 440 34.07 -8.28 5.09
N GLY A 441 33.15 -7.66 5.83
CA GLY A 441 32.53 -6.39 5.50
C GLY A 441 31.39 -6.46 4.47
N GLN A 442 31.09 -7.65 3.92
CA GLN A 442 29.96 -7.83 3.03
C GLN A 442 28.68 -8.16 3.81
N ASN A 443 27.54 -7.80 3.22
CA ASN A 443 26.22 -8.13 3.77
C ASN A 443 25.93 -9.63 3.62
N LEU A 444 25.40 -10.22 4.68
CA LEU A 444 24.92 -11.58 4.67
C LEU A 444 23.45 -11.62 4.23
N VAL A 445 23.16 -12.38 3.17
CA VAL A 445 21.78 -12.65 2.74
C VAL A 445 21.36 -13.97 3.35
N LEU A 446 20.37 -13.93 4.25
CA LEU A 446 19.81 -15.11 4.90
C LEU A 446 18.78 -15.77 3.98
N PRO A 447 18.70 -17.12 3.95
CA PRO A 447 17.65 -17.80 3.20
C PRO A 447 16.29 -17.52 3.82
N SER A 448 15.28 -17.27 3.00
CA SER A 448 13.91 -17.02 3.47
C SER A 448 13.20 -18.30 3.89
N THR A 449 13.64 -19.44 3.36
CA THR A 449 13.06 -20.77 3.63
C THR A 449 14.14 -21.78 3.97
N VAL A 450 13.70 -22.86 4.61
CA VAL A 450 14.53 -24.06 4.88
C VAL A 450 13.77 -25.31 4.44
N GLY A 451 14.51 -26.36 4.08
CA GLY A 451 13.94 -27.67 3.80
C GLY A 451 13.53 -28.39 5.09
N VAL A 452 12.28 -28.83 5.15
CA VAL A 452 11.73 -29.61 6.25
C VAL A 452 11.18 -30.92 5.71
N TYR A 453 11.57 -32.05 6.35
CA TYR A 453 11.08 -33.35 5.95
C TYR A 453 9.95 -33.81 6.86
N PHE A 454 8.89 -34.30 6.20
CA PHE A 454 7.71 -34.87 6.85
C PHE A 454 7.62 -36.36 6.51
N LYS A 455 7.19 -37.18 7.47
CA LYS A 455 6.96 -38.58 7.23
C LYS A 455 5.55 -38.83 6.71
N GLY A 456 5.43 -39.29 5.48
CA GLY A 456 4.16 -39.68 4.85
C GLY A 456 3.96 -41.22 4.89
N ALA A 457 2.81 -41.66 4.37
CA ALA A 457 2.46 -43.10 4.31
C ALA A 457 3.40 -43.90 3.41
N THR A 458 3.96 -43.29 2.37
CA THR A 458 4.79 -43.96 1.35
C THR A 458 6.25 -43.49 1.35
N GLY A 459 6.68 -42.72 2.34
CA GLY A 459 8.03 -42.17 2.44
C GLY A 459 8.05 -40.79 3.02
N TYR A 460 9.15 -40.07 2.77
CA TYR A 460 9.34 -38.71 3.25
C TYR A 460 8.96 -37.69 2.20
N GLU A 461 8.32 -36.62 2.64
CA GLU A 461 8.00 -35.45 1.82
C GLU A 461 8.83 -34.26 2.30
N ARG A 462 9.53 -33.60 1.37
CA ARG A 462 10.30 -32.39 1.66
C ARG A 462 9.50 -31.15 1.27
N LYS A 463 9.40 -30.19 2.18
CA LYS A 463 8.77 -28.90 1.92
C LYS A 463 9.73 -27.76 2.24
N GLU A 464 9.73 -26.73 1.40
CA GLU A 464 10.39 -25.47 1.70
C GLU A 464 9.46 -24.62 2.56
N LEU A 465 9.88 -24.32 3.79
CA LEU A 465 9.07 -23.56 4.75
C LEU A 465 9.76 -22.27 5.16
N THR A 466 8.99 -21.23 5.35
CA THR A 466 9.48 -19.93 5.81
C THR A 466 10.03 -20.06 7.22
N VAL A 467 11.22 -19.49 7.42
CA VAL A 467 11.97 -19.48 8.66
C VAL A 467 12.23 -18.04 9.10
N ASN A 468 12.19 -17.81 10.40
CA ASN A 468 12.51 -16.52 11.01
C ASN A 468 13.83 -16.66 11.77
N TRP A 469 14.90 -16.06 11.22
CA TRP A 469 16.24 -16.15 11.79
C TRP A 469 16.40 -15.14 12.93
N GLU A 470 17.20 -15.53 13.94
CA GLU A 470 17.70 -14.60 14.94
C GLU A 470 18.60 -13.53 14.31
N ALA A 471 18.77 -12.40 14.99
CA ALA A 471 19.64 -11.33 14.51
C ALA A 471 21.09 -11.82 14.38
N VAL A 472 21.78 -11.35 13.32
CA VAL A 472 23.22 -11.59 13.18
C VAL A 472 23.94 -10.90 14.34
N PRO A 473 24.86 -11.58 15.07
CA PRO A 473 25.59 -10.95 16.15
C PRO A 473 26.34 -9.70 15.70
N ALA A 474 26.38 -8.67 16.55
CA ALA A 474 27.13 -7.47 16.27
C ALA A 474 28.61 -7.83 15.98
N ASP A 475 29.18 -7.16 14.98
CA ASP A 475 30.58 -7.34 14.54
C ASP A 475 30.95 -8.73 14.00
N ALA A 476 29.99 -9.66 13.90
CA ALA A 476 30.27 -11.03 13.41
C ALA A 476 30.77 -11.04 11.95
N LEU A 477 30.37 -10.06 11.14
CA LEU A 477 30.77 -9.92 9.73
C LEU A 477 31.98 -9.03 9.52
N SER A 478 32.52 -8.42 10.57
CA SER A 478 33.63 -7.45 10.48
C SER A 478 35.01 -8.11 10.57
N HIS A 479 35.10 -9.38 10.90
CA HIS A 479 36.36 -10.13 11.01
C HIS A 479 36.17 -11.59 10.57
N GLU A 480 37.26 -12.26 10.24
CA GLU A 480 37.25 -13.67 9.86
C GLU A 480 36.80 -14.54 11.02
N GLY A 481 36.10 -15.60 10.70
CA GLY A 481 35.60 -16.57 11.69
C GLY A 481 34.38 -17.32 11.20
N SER A 482 33.80 -18.09 12.12
CA SER A 482 32.56 -18.83 11.87
C SER A 482 31.59 -18.62 13.02
N PHE A 483 30.31 -18.58 12.71
CA PHE A 483 29.25 -18.56 13.71
C PHE A 483 28.02 -19.30 13.17
N THR A 484 27.14 -19.69 14.08
CA THR A 484 25.89 -20.39 13.76
C THR A 484 24.71 -19.50 14.15
N LEU A 485 23.76 -19.36 13.23
CA LEU A 485 22.46 -18.72 13.50
C LEU A 485 21.40 -19.80 13.68
N GLU A 486 20.49 -19.53 14.60
CA GLU A 486 19.28 -20.31 14.79
C GLU A 486 18.09 -19.58 14.18
N GLY A 487 17.16 -20.35 13.58
CA GLY A 487 15.93 -19.85 13.03
C GLY A 487 14.74 -20.68 13.47
N LYS A 488 13.61 -20.02 13.71
CA LYS A 488 12.34 -20.70 13.97
C LYS A 488 11.59 -20.94 12.68
N VAL A 489 11.21 -22.20 12.43
CA VAL A 489 10.29 -22.53 11.34
C VAL A 489 8.89 -22.09 11.74
N ILE A 490 8.32 -21.15 11.02
CA ILE A 490 7.01 -20.55 11.36
C ILE A 490 5.92 -21.62 11.34
N GLY A 491 5.11 -21.67 12.39
CA GLY A 491 4.01 -22.61 12.54
C GLY A 491 4.36 -23.96 13.16
N TYR A 492 5.65 -24.18 13.45
CA TYR A 492 6.16 -25.42 14.05
C TYR A 492 7.10 -25.13 15.20
N ASP A 493 7.23 -26.09 16.11
CA ASP A 493 8.25 -26.05 17.17
C ASP A 493 9.54 -26.72 16.66
N LEU A 494 10.14 -26.07 15.65
CA LEU A 494 11.34 -26.55 14.96
C LEU A 494 12.36 -25.43 14.86
N THR A 495 13.62 -25.78 15.13
CA THR A 495 14.76 -24.87 14.98
C THR A 495 15.60 -25.29 13.78
N ALA A 496 15.83 -24.32 12.89
CA ALA A 496 16.76 -24.44 11.79
C ALA A 496 18.13 -23.89 12.20
N GLN A 497 19.19 -24.39 11.61
CA GLN A 497 20.55 -23.92 11.85
C GLN A 497 21.23 -23.52 10.56
N LEU A 498 21.92 -22.39 10.59
CA LEU A 498 22.71 -21.87 9.48
C LEU A 498 24.14 -21.58 9.98
N THR A 499 25.11 -22.27 9.42
CA THR A 499 26.52 -21.99 9.68
C THR A 499 27.04 -20.96 8.71
N VAL A 500 27.59 -19.87 9.23
CA VAL A 500 28.14 -18.78 8.43
C VAL A 500 29.65 -18.74 8.59
N ARG A 501 30.38 -18.75 7.49
CA ARG A 501 31.83 -18.60 7.45
C ARG A 501 32.19 -17.27 6.82
N VAL A 502 32.95 -16.46 7.57
CA VAL A 502 33.45 -15.14 7.15
C VAL A 502 34.92 -15.28 6.83
N SER A 503 35.33 -14.94 5.63
CA SER A 503 36.71 -15.06 5.16
C SER A 503 37.25 -13.75 4.56
#